data_4349d413f6abf72f83376b738c514104
#
_entry.id   4349d413f6abf72f83376b738c514104
#
_cell.length_a   1.000
_cell.length_b   1.000
_cell.length_c   1.000
_cell.angle_alpha   90.00
_cell.angle_beta   90.00
_cell.angle_gamma   90.00
#
_symmetry.space_group_name_H-M   'P 1'
#
loop_
_entity.id
_entity.type
_entity.pdbx_description
1 polymer ?
#
loop_
_entity_poly.entity_id
_entity_poly.type
_entity_poly.pdbx_seq_one_letter_code
_entity_poly.pdbx_strand_id
1 'polypeptide(L)'
;MEKSIVFFDTEVGVDDKKIHDIGAVRADKGIFHSASVQDFCAFVSGTEYLCGHNIIHHDIKYLGEARANCISGKVIDTLYLSPLLFPKRPYHRLLKDDKLQVEELNNPVNDSQKAQTLFFDEVNAFWQLSIEKKKIFCGLLYNFEEFQGFFDYVEFKPYAYKMAQMILDEYKDKICANADIDILVKHYPKELAYALALIGCDDYRSTTPPWLLYNFPKIENVIKFLCNTPCADGCDYCRNALDVRKGLKKIFGFDNFRTYNGEPLQEMAARAAVEGKSLLAVFPTGGGKSITFQLPALMAGKATHGLTVVISPLQSLMKDQVDNLAEKGIEDAVTVNGMLNPIERADALDRVASGKASILYISPEQLRSKTIERLLMSRNIVRFVIDEAHCFSAWGQDFRVDYLYIGDFIRKLQKEKKTDKKPIPVSCFTATAKQKVITDICDYFKKKLDLDLEIFASTATRENLHYTVLHKETDEEKYNALRALIAQKNCPTIVYVSRTKRTFELASKLTSDGFKALPYNGKMESNDKIANQEAFMNNEVSIIVATSAFGMGVDKSDVKLVVHYDISDSLEN
;
A
#
# COMPACT_ATOMS: atom_id res chain seq x y z
N MET A 1 24.31 6.43 42.24
CA MET A 1 25.49 6.83 41.45
C MET A 1 24.98 7.05 40.02
N GLU A 2 25.36 8.16 39.40
CA GLU A 2 25.07 8.37 37.99
C GLU A 2 25.80 7.29 37.18
N LYS A 3 25.09 6.59 36.29
CA LYS A 3 25.67 5.52 35.47
C LYS A 3 26.60 6.13 34.44
N SER A 4 27.82 5.58 34.32
CA SER A 4 28.78 6.07 33.36
C SER A 4 28.44 5.56 31.97
N ILE A 5 28.09 6.48 31.04
CA ILE A 5 27.73 6.19 29.67
C ILE A 5 28.50 7.10 28.71
N VAL A 6 28.98 6.52 27.60
CA VAL A 6 29.62 7.23 26.49
C VAL A 6 28.80 6.99 25.21
N PHE A 7 28.51 8.07 24.51
CA PHE A 7 27.91 8.06 23.19
C PHE A 7 28.99 8.25 22.14
N PHE A 8 29.00 7.44 21.09
CA PHE A 8 30.02 7.53 20.05
C PHE A 8 29.48 7.19 18.66
N ASP A 9 30.17 7.71 17.67
CA ASP A 9 29.96 7.45 16.25
C ASP A 9 31.30 7.42 15.53
N THR A 10 31.41 6.68 14.41
CA THR A 10 32.64 6.57 13.63
C THR A 10 32.40 6.86 12.16
N GLU A 11 33.31 7.62 11.55
CA GLU A 11 33.33 7.81 10.13
C GLU A 11 34.30 6.80 9.49
N VAL A 12 33.75 5.93 8.64
CA VAL A 12 34.49 4.83 8.00
C VAL A 12 34.64 5.09 6.52
N GLY A 13 35.84 4.97 5.99
CA GLY A 13 36.10 5.11 4.57
C GLY A 13 35.38 4.06 3.74
N VAL A 14 34.74 4.48 2.64
CA VAL A 14 33.97 3.60 1.75
C VAL A 14 34.86 2.57 1.06
N ASP A 15 36.03 3.00 0.63
CA ASP A 15 36.95 2.19 -0.18
C ASP A 15 37.88 1.32 0.67
N ASP A 16 38.50 1.90 1.70
CA ASP A 16 39.51 1.25 2.53
C ASP A 16 38.96 0.51 3.76
N LYS A 17 37.68 0.74 4.10
CA LYS A 17 37.02 0.14 5.26
C LYS A 17 37.71 0.41 6.59
N LYS A 18 38.44 1.53 6.71
CA LYS A 18 39.12 1.96 7.94
C LYS A 18 38.40 3.10 8.58
N ILE A 19 38.55 3.21 9.90
CA ILE A 19 38.05 4.35 10.66
C ILE A 19 38.91 5.56 10.31
N HIS A 20 38.30 6.63 9.85
CA HIS A 20 38.94 7.90 9.52
C HIS A 20 38.75 8.93 10.61
N ASP A 21 37.68 8.83 11.39
CA ASP A 21 37.37 9.74 12.48
C ASP A 21 36.46 9.06 13.52
N ILE A 22 36.62 9.45 14.79
CA ILE A 22 35.78 8.98 15.90
C ILE A 22 35.36 10.19 16.72
N GLY A 23 34.05 10.37 16.89
CA GLY A 23 33.49 11.32 17.82
C GLY A 23 32.87 10.59 18.99
N ALA A 24 33.10 11.11 20.21
CA ALA A 24 32.40 10.58 21.37
C ALA A 24 32.09 11.68 22.40
N VAL A 25 31.00 11.45 23.14
CA VAL A 25 30.55 12.37 24.20
C VAL A 25 30.20 11.58 25.44
N ARG A 26 30.71 12.02 26.61
CA ARG A 26 30.31 11.51 27.93
C ARG A 26 29.13 12.27 28.48
N ALA A 27 28.35 11.64 29.32
CA ALA A 27 27.27 12.32 30.05
C ALA A 27 27.77 13.49 30.92
N ASP A 28 28.99 13.42 31.40
CA ASP A 28 29.67 14.49 32.17
C ASP A 28 30.22 15.63 31.30
N LYS A 29 29.87 15.70 30.03
CA LYS A 29 30.28 16.69 29.00
C LYS A 29 31.73 16.54 28.49
N GLY A 30 32.42 15.44 28.79
CA GLY A 30 33.69 15.12 28.14
C GLY A 30 33.49 14.84 26.66
N ILE A 31 34.26 15.48 25.78
CA ILE A 31 34.23 15.32 24.33
C ILE A 31 35.52 14.68 23.85
N PHE A 32 35.39 13.69 22.96
CA PHE A 32 36.51 13.08 22.26
C PHE A 32 36.34 13.25 20.75
N HIS A 33 37.40 13.59 20.06
CA HIS A 33 37.40 13.72 18.61
C HIS A 33 38.82 13.40 18.09
N SER A 34 39.00 12.23 17.49
CA SER A 34 40.30 11.79 16.95
C SER A 34 40.11 10.55 16.06
N ALA A 35 41.00 10.35 15.10
CA ALA A 35 41.08 9.12 14.31
C ALA A 35 41.76 7.94 15.06
N SER A 36 42.32 8.18 16.25
CA SER A 36 43.04 7.17 17.02
C SER A 36 42.11 6.25 17.80
N VAL A 37 42.00 4.99 17.35
CA VAL A 37 41.26 3.94 18.07
C VAL A 37 41.85 3.69 19.47
N GLN A 38 43.19 3.79 19.61
CA GLN A 38 43.83 3.59 20.90
C GLN A 38 43.44 4.66 21.93
N ASP A 39 43.41 5.94 21.51
CA ASP A 39 43.02 7.05 22.38
C ASP A 39 41.52 6.97 22.71
N PHE A 40 40.71 6.52 21.75
CA PHE A 40 39.29 6.23 22.00
C PHE A 40 39.12 5.14 23.05
N CYS A 41 39.88 4.03 22.98
CA CYS A 41 39.81 2.99 24.00
C CYS A 41 40.20 3.52 25.40
N ALA A 42 41.18 4.41 25.46
CA ALA A 42 41.54 5.08 26.73
C ALA A 42 40.40 5.97 27.24
N PHE A 43 39.74 6.71 26.34
CA PHE A 43 38.62 7.59 26.70
C PHE A 43 37.40 6.83 27.23
N VAL A 44 37.07 5.65 26.66
CA VAL A 44 35.93 4.84 27.10
C VAL A 44 36.25 3.86 28.22
N SER A 45 37.52 3.78 28.64
CA SER A 45 37.97 2.87 29.71
C SER A 45 37.20 3.14 31.02
N GLY A 46 36.68 2.06 31.62
CA GLY A 46 35.94 2.13 32.89
C GLY A 46 34.49 2.61 32.76
N THR A 47 33.98 2.84 31.55
CA THR A 47 32.55 3.16 31.38
C THR A 47 31.69 1.89 31.44
N GLU A 48 30.51 2.02 32.09
CA GLU A 48 29.56 0.91 32.23
C GLU A 48 28.79 0.65 30.94
N TYR A 49 28.51 1.71 30.16
CA TYR A 49 27.68 1.65 28.96
C TYR A 49 28.31 2.40 27.77
N LEU A 50 28.26 1.78 26.60
CA LEU A 50 28.58 2.38 25.31
C LEU A 50 27.30 2.47 24.49
N CYS A 51 26.97 3.66 24.00
CA CYS A 51 25.74 3.91 23.27
C CYS A 51 26.03 4.62 21.95
N GLY A 52 25.19 4.38 20.95
CA GLY A 52 25.20 5.11 19.70
C GLY A 52 24.07 4.65 18.78
N HIS A 53 24.07 5.10 17.54
CA HIS A 53 23.02 4.81 16.60
C HIS A 53 23.52 3.89 15.48
N ASN A 54 23.01 2.66 15.40
CA ASN A 54 23.48 1.60 14.48
C ASN A 54 24.90 1.10 14.79
N ILE A 55 25.35 1.26 16.03
CA ILE A 55 26.74 0.94 16.39
C ILE A 55 27.06 -0.55 16.37
N ILE A 56 26.09 -1.42 16.64
CA ILE A 56 26.29 -2.88 16.68
C ILE A 56 26.70 -3.40 15.33
N HIS A 57 26.06 -2.95 14.26
CA HIS A 57 26.33 -3.44 12.90
C HIS A 57 27.32 -2.58 12.11
N HIS A 58 27.58 -1.37 12.54
CA HIS A 58 28.48 -0.45 11.87
C HIS A 58 29.75 -0.21 12.68
N ASP A 59 29.72 0.63 13.67
CA ASP A 59 30.89 1.19 14.33
C ASP A 59 31.74 0.15 15.06
N ILE A 60 31.12 -0.68 15.88
CA ILE A 60 31.81 -1.73 16.65
C ILE A 60 32.54 -2.74 15.76
N LYS A 61 32.00 -2.99 14.58
CA LYS A 61 32.60 -3.91 13.61
C LYS A 61 33.97 -3.44 13.12
N TYR A 62 34.16 -2.12 13.00
CA TYR A 62 35.39 -1.53 12.49
C TYR A 62 36.44 -1.27 13.57
N LEU A 63 36.10 -1.42 14.86
CA LEU A 63 37.08 -1.39 15.94
C LEU A 63 38.04 -2.60 15.90
N GLY A 64 37.69 -3.66 15.16
CA GLY A 64 38.56 -4.83 14.92
C GLY A 64 39.04 -5.48 16.21
N GLU A 65 40.35 -5.78 16.30
CA GLU A 65 41.00 -6.41 17.47
C GLU A 65 40.96 -5.52 18.71
N ALA A 66 40.89 -4.20 18.55
CA ALA A 66 40.75 -3.25 19.66
C ALA A 66 39.39 -3.36 20.37
N ARG A 67 38.38 -4.00 19.76
CA ARG A 67 37.05 -4.18 20.33
C ARG A 67 37.10 -4.74 21.76
N ALA A 68 37.88 -5.78 21.99
CA ALA A 68 38.00 -6.42 23.31
C ALA A 68 38.60 -5.52 24.37
N ASN A 69 39.48 -4.59 23.98
CA ASN A 69 40.12 -3.63 24.90
C ASN A 69 39.28 -2.36 25.07
N CYS A 70 38.48 -1.97 24.09
CA CYS A 70 37.61 -0.79 24.14
C CYS A 70 36.30 -1.06 24.88
N ILE A 71 35.69 -2.23 24.65
CA ILE A 71 34.32 -2.51 25.09
C ILE A 71 34.38 -3.42 26.33
N SER A 72 34.56 -2.83 27.49
CA SER A 72 34.36 -3.50 28.80
C SER A 72 32.92 -3.36 29.30
N GLY A 73 32.17 -2.37 28.80
CA GLY A 73 30.81 -2.06 29.20
C GLY A 73 29.74 -2.70 28.28
N LYS A 74 28.48 -2.53 28.70
CA LYS A 74 27.31 -2.99 27.92
C LYS A 74 27.03 -2.05 26.77
N VAL A 75 26.65 -2.62 25.62
CA VAL A 75 26.34 -1.88 24.40
C VAL A 75 24.86 -1.56 24.35
N ILE A 76 24.51 -0.33 23.91
CA ILE A 76 23.15 0.13 23.67
C ILE A 76 23.08 0.73 22.26
N ASP A 77 22.18 0.24 21.44
CA ASP A 77 21.99 0.74 20.07
C ASP A 77 20.60 1.36 19.92
N THR A 78 20.57 2.68 19.78
CA THR A 78 19.31 3.44 19.68
C THR A 78 18.50 3.09 18.43
N LEU A 79 19.12 2.57 17.36
CA LEU A 79 18.37 2.15 16.16
C LEU A 79 17.45 0.94 16.43
N TYR A 80 17.83 0.05 17.35
CA TYR A 80 16.98 -1.08 17.74
C TYR A 80 15.84 -0.65 18.68
N LEU A 81 16.06 0.37 19.50
CA LEU A 81 15.10 0.88 20.47
C LEU A 81 14.06 1.81 19.81
N SER A 82 14.50 2.60 18.84
CA SER A 82 13.68 3.65 18.24
C SER A 82 12.37 3.13 17.60
N PRO A 83 12.32 2.04 16.81
CA PRO A 83 11.06 1.50 16.29
C PRO A 83 10.13 0.92 17.37
N LEU A 84 10.70 0.45 18.47
CA LEU A 84 9.94 -0.09 19.59
C LEU A 84 9.24 1.01 20.40
N LEU A 85 9.93 2.14 20.61
CA LEU A 85 9.50 3.23 21.49
C LEU A 85 8.81 4.39 20.73
N PHE A 86 9.12 4.55 19.45
CA PHE A 86 8.52 5.55 18.56
C PHE A 86 7.86 4.93 17.32
N PRO A 87 6.90 4.02 17.48
CA PRO A 87 6.30 3.26 16.36
C PRO A 87 5.55 4.13 15.35
N LYS A 88 5.24 5.41 15.66
CA LYS A 88 4.63 6.36 14.73
C LYS A 88 5.60 6.91 13.69
N ARG A 89 6.90 6.83 13.93
CA ARG A 89 7.91 7.38 13.02
C ARG A 89 8.14 6.41 11.86
N PRO A 90 8.03 6.85 10.59
CA PRO A 90 8.29 6.00 9.43
C PRO A 90 9.79 5.74 9.21
N TYR A 91 10.65 6.61 9.74
CA TYR A 91 12.10 6.52 9.62
C TYR A 91 12.76 6.68 10.97
N HIS A 92 13.82 5.90 11.21
CA HIS A 92 14.57 5.87 12.48
C HIS A 92 16.06 6.22 12.28
N ARG A 93 16.40 6.96 11.23
CA ARG A 93 17.75 7.49 11.03
C ARG A 93 17.92 8.77 11.84
N LEU A 94 19.15 9.02 12.33
CA LEU A 94 19.48 10.35 12.86
C LEU A 94 19.26 11.39 11.76
N LEU A 95 18.53 12.46 12.06
CA LEU A 95 18.33 13.55 11.12
C LEU A 95 19.68 14.25 10.89
N LYS A 96 20.18 14.21 9.66
CA LYS A 96 21.28 15.08 9.25
C LYS A 96 20.67 16.45 8.96
N ASP A 97 21.17 17.48 9.64
CA ASP A 97 20.69 18.85 9.48
C ASP A 97 20.79 19.31 8.00
N ASP A 98 19.91 20.23 7.61
CA ASP A 98 19.76 20.68 6.21
C ASP A 98 21.10 21.04 5.57
N LYS A 99 21.30 20.58 4.33
CA LYS A 99 22.50 20.59 3.50
C LYS A 99 23.04 21.99 3.11
N LEU A 100 23.03 22.96 4.01
CA LEU A 100 23.45 24.33 3.68
C LEU A 100 24.91 24.66 4.05
N GLN A 101 25.63 23.77 4.75
CA GLN A 101 27.06 23.96 5.04
C GLN A 101 27.85 22.67 4.80
N VAL A 102 28.74 22.68 3.82
CA VAL A 102 29.47 21.51 3.31
C VAL A 102 30.51 20.96 4.31
N GLU A 103 30.95 21.76 5.29
CA GLU A 103 32.00 21.38 6.26
C GLU A 103 31.45 20.68 7.54
N GLU A 104 30.13 20.72 7.80
CA GLU A 104 29.50 20.07 8.96
C GLU A 104 28.89 18.69 8.66
N LEU A 105 29.01 18.23 7.42
CA LEU A 105 28.23 17.09 6.89
C LEU A 105 28.62 15.72 7.46
N ASN A 106 29.80 15.56 8.07
CA ASN A 106 30.27 14.31 8.64
C ASN A 106 31.11 14.60 9.89
N ASN A 107 30.48 15.11 10.94
CA ASN A 107 31.17 15.29 12.23
C ASN A 107 30.64 14.24 13.22
N PRO A 108 31.43 13.20 13.54
CA PRO A 108 31.00 12.10 14.41
C PRO A 108 30.68 12.58 15.85
N VAL A 109 31.21 13.71 16.29
CA VAL A 109 30.83 14.30 17.57
C VAL A 109 29.40 14.80 17.57
N ASN A 110 28.96 15.46 16.48
CA ASN A 110 27.57 15.91 16.34
C ASN A 110 26.60 14.72 16.30
N ASP A 111 26.96 13.66 15.58
CA ASP A 111 26.12 12.46 15.48
C ASP A 111 26.08 11.72 16.84
N SER A 112 27.16 11.71 17.60
CA SER A 112 27.18 11.22 18.99
C SER A 112 26.28 12.04 19.92
N GLN A 113 26.24 13.36 19.79
CA GLN A 113 25.35 14.24 20.57
C GLN A 113 23.86 14.00 20.22
N LYS A 114 23.57 13.80 18.92
CA LYS A 114 22.21 13.42 18.47
C LYS A 114 21.80 12.07 19.03
N ALA A 115 22.70 11.07 18.99
CA ALA A 115 22.47 9.76 19.58
C ALA A 115 22.23 9.85 21.10
N GLN A 116 22.96 10.73 21.80
CA GLN A 116 22.73 11.02 23.21
C GLN A 116 21.33 11.58 23.47
N THR A 117 20.90 12.57 22.68
CA THR A 117 19.58 13.17 22.81
C THR A 117 18.50 12.12 22.56
N LEU A 118 18.62 11.34 21.46
CA LEU A 118 17.70 10.28 21.12
C LEU A 118 17.60 9.22 22.22
N PHE A 119 18.73 8.81 22.79
CA PHE A 119 18.74 7.81 23.86
C PHE A 119 17.95 8.27 25.09
N PHE A 120 18.12 9.52 25.53
CA PHE A 120 17.36 10.03 26.69
C PHE A 120 15.87 10.19 26.36
N ASP A 121 15.52 10.52 25.10
CA ASP A 121 14.14 10.50 24.63
C ASP A 121 13.56 9.07 24.68
N GLU A 122 14.34 8.06 24.29
CA GLU A 122 13.97 6.65 24.36
C GLU A 122 13.77 6.17 25.80
N VAL A 123 14.65 6.57 26.71
CA VAL A 123 14.50 6.29 28.16
C VAL A 123 13.19 6.88 28.66
N ASN A 124 12.92 8.15 28.34
CA ASN A 124 11.68 8.82 28.74
C ASN A 124 10.44 8.11 28.13
N ALA A 125 10.49 7.78 26.85
CA ALA A 125 9.40 7.07 26.16
C ALA A 125 9.15 5.69 26.79
N PHE A 126 10.19 4.94 27.16
CA PHE A 126 10.05 3.67 27.87
C PHE A 126 9.32 3.83 29.20
N TRP A 127 9.68 4.86 29.99
CA TRP A 127 9.02 5.08 31.27
C TRP A 127 7.57 5.52 31.16
N GLN A 128 7.17 6.11 30.03
CA GLN A 128 5.77 6.48 29.73
C GLN A 128 4.90 5.30 29.29
N LEU A 129 5.49 4.15 28.93
CA LEU A 129 4.71 2.94 28.61
C LEU A 129 3.92 2.43 29.83
N SER A 130 2.80 1.72 29.60
CA SER A 130 2.13 0.95 30.66
C SER A 130 3.09 -0.07 31.28
N ILE A 131 2.85 -0.43 32.52
CA ILE A 131 3.70 -1.42 33.21
C ILE A 131 3.65 -2.77 32.50
N GLU A 132 2.50 -3.14 31.92
CA GLU A 132 2.27 -4.35 31.13
C GLU A 132 3.14 -4.34 29.87
N LYS A 133 3.15 -3.26 29.11
CA LYS A 133 4.01 -3.12 27.91
C LYS A 133 5.50 -3.20 28.26
N LYS A 134 5.93 -2.54 29.34
CA LYS A 134 7.32 -2.65 29.83
C LYS A 134 7.70 -4.09 30.13
N LYS A 135 6.82 -4.83 30.84
CA LYS A 135 7.03 -6.25 31.16
C LYS A 135 7.07 -7.12 29.91
N ILE A 136 6.17 -6.89 28.94
CA ILE A 136 6.10 -7.61 27.67
C ILE A 136 7.40 -7.38 26.87
N PHE A 137 7.79 -6.14 26.65
CA PHE A 137 8.99 -5.86 25.85
C PHE A 137 10.27 -6.34 26.54
N CYS A 138 10.39 -6.15 27.85
CA CYS A 138 11.52 -6.71 28.60
C CYS A 138 11.56 -8.24 28.54
N GLY A 139 10.43 -8.90 28.75
CA GLY A 139 10.36 -10.37 28.74
C GLY A 139 10.66 -10.98 27.36
N LEU A 140 10.28 -10.29 26.27
CA LEU A 140 10.56 -10.75 24.91
C LEU A 140 12.02 -10.46 24.48
N LEU A 141 12.62 -9.37 24.94
CA LEU A 141 13.84 -8.82 24.34
C LEU A 141 15.09 -8.88 25.23
N TYR A 142 14.96 -9.01 26.55
CA TYR A 142 16.09 -8.92 27.49
C TYR A 142 17.25 -9.88 27.19
N ASN A 143 16.97 -11.07 26.70
CA ASN A 143 18.00 -12.09 26.44
C ASN A 143 18.78 -11.86 25.13
N PHE A 144 18.49 -10.80 24.40
CA PHE A 144 19.20 -10.45 23.16
C PHE A 144 20.19 -9.32 23.41
N GLU A 145 21.42 -9.48 22.90
CA GLU A 145 22.53 -8.55 23.09
C GLU A 145 22.14 -7.10 22.70
N GLU A 146 21.35 -6.93 21.67
CA GLU A 146 20.93 -5.62 21.16
C GLU A 146 20.04 -4.83 22.13
N PHE A 147 19.42 -5.51 23.10
CA PHE A 147 18.45 -4.89 24.04
C PHE A 147 18.88 -4.98 25.49
N GLN A 148 19.70 -5.95 25.85
CA GLN A 148 20.08 -6.22 27.24
C GLN A 148 20.69 -5.00 27.92
N GLY A 149 21.61 -4.29 27.22
CA GLY A 149 22.26 -3.08 27.75
C GLY A 149 21.27 -1.99 28.14
N PHE A 150 20.23 -1.79 27.32
CA PHE A 150 19.17 -0.81 27.58
C PHE A 150 18.36 -1.16 28.83
N PHE A 151 17.87 -2.42 28.92
CA PHE A 151 17.07 -2.85 30.08
C PHE A 151 17.89 -2.83 31.36
N ASP A 152 19.19 -3.12 31.32
CA ASP A 152 20.09 -2.99 32.46
C ASP A 152 20.32 -1.52 32.84
N TYR A 153 20.41 -0.63 31.84
CA TYR A 153 20.52 0.81 32.09
C TYR A 153 19.28 1.36 32.81
N VAL A 154 18.09 1.01 32.36
CA VAL A 154 16.84 1.44 33.02
C VAL A 154 16.47 0.58 34.23
N GLU A 155 17.31 -0.38 34.64
CA GLU A 155 17.12 -1.26 35.83
C GLU A 155 15.80 -2.03 35.78
N PHE A 156 15.34 -2.38 34.58
CA PHE A 156 14.12 -3.14 34.38
C PHE A 156 14.45 -4.59 34.02
N LYS A 157 14.05 -5.54 34.88
CA LYS A 157 14.39 -6.96 34.71
C LYS A 157 13.19 -7.78 34.27
N PRO A 158 13.42 -8.85 33.49
CA PRO A 158 12.34 -9.77 33.12
C PRO A 158 11.84 -10.52 34.36
N TYR A 159 10.52 -10.76 34.37
CA TYR A 159 9.86 -11.57 35.37
C TYR A 159 9.31 -12.84 34.74
N ALA A 160 9.17 -13.91 35.51
CA ALA A 160 8.54 -15.14 35.05
C ALA A 160 7.02 -14.96 35.02
N TYR A 161 6.47 -14.54 33.88
CA TYR A 161 5.03 -14.43 33.65
C TYR A 161 4.57 -15.42 32.58
N LYS A 162 3.26 -15.69 32.54
CA LYS A 162 2.61 -16.30 31.38
C LYS A 162 2.56 -15.24 30.26
N MET A 163 3.62 -15.12 29.50
CA MET A 163 3.82 -14.05 28.51
C MET A 163 2.67 -13.98 27.50
N ALA A 164 2.22 -15.12 26.99
CA ALA A 164 1.11 -15.17 26.04
C ALA A 164 -0.17 -14.56 26.63
N GLN A 165 -0.52 -14.91 27.88
CA GLN A 165 -1.71 -14.36 28.53
C GLN A 165 -1.61 -12.85 28.74
N MET A 166 -0.44 -12.36 29.14
CA MET A 166 -0.22 -10.91 29.33
C MET A 166 -0.36 -10.13 28.02
N ILE A 167 0.13 -10.70 26.90
CA ILE A 167 -0.04 -10.10 25.56
C ILE A 167 -1.51 -10.08 25.16
N LEU A 168 -2.24 -11.19 25.35
CA LEU A 168 -3.66 -11.26 25.05
C LEU A 168 -4.49 -10.25 25.86
N ASP A 169 -4.16 -10.07 27.14
CA ASP A 169 -4.86 -9.13 28.02
C ASP A 169 -4.60 -7.68 27.64
N GLU A 170 -3.33 -7.29 27.36
CA GLU A 170 -2.97 -5.93 26.99
C GLU A 170 -3.47 -5.52 25.59
N TYR A 171 -3.53 -6.48 24.65
CA TYR A 171 -3.88 -6.22 23.26
C TYR A 171 -5.22 -6.81 22.81
N LYS A 172 -6.09 -7.25 23.74
CA LYS A 172 -7.33 -8.00 23.46
C LYS A 172 -8.22 -7.40 22.36
N ASP A 173 -8.30 -6.06 22.27
CA ASP A 173 -9.12 -5.37 21.29
C ASP A 173 -8.38 -5.09 19.96
N LYS A 174 -7.10 -5.44 19.88
CA LYS A 174 -6.21 -5.14 18.76
C LYS A 174 -5.68 -6.38 18.04
N ILE A 175 -5.79 -7.57 18.65
CA ILE A 175 -5.32 -8.85 18.10
C ILE A 175 -6.38 -9.95 18.24
N CYS A 176 -6.23 -11.01 17.45
CA CYS A 176 -7.07 -12.18 17.55
C CYS A 176 -6.84 -12.91 18.90
N ALA A 177 -7.91 -13.11 19.68
CA ALA A 177 -7.83 -13.81 20.97
C ALA A 177 -7.42 -15.30 20.85
N ASN A 178 -7.64 -15.89 19.67
CA ASN A 178 -7.31 -17.29 19.37
C ASN A 178 -5.98 -17.43 18.61
N ALA A 179 -5.16 -16.36 18.56
CA ALA A 179 -3.83 -16.44 17.99
C ALA A 179 -2.90 -17.26 18.91
N ASP A 180 -2.11 -18.15 18.34
CA ASP A 180 -1.12 -18.93 19.09
C ASP A 180 0.09 -18.07 19.42
N ILE A 181 -0.03 -17.29 20.51
CA ILE A 181 1.01 -16.38 20.98
C ILE A 181 2.25 -17.14 21.47
N ASP A 182 2.09 -18.35 22.05
CA ASP A 182 3.21 -19.12 22.60
C ASP A 182 4.19 -19.51 21.49
N ILE A 183 3.71 -19.85 20.29
CA ILE A 183 4.56 -20.09 19.12
C ILE A 183 5.34 -18.83 18.75
N LEU A 184 4.70 -17.65 18.78
CA LEU A 184 5.37 -16.38 18.45
C LEU A 184 6.41 -16.00 19.50
N VAL A 185 6.11 -16.13 20.78
CA VAL A 185 7.05 -15.87 21.89
C VAL A 185 8.29 -16.76 21.77
N LYS A 186 8.09 -18.04 21.41
CA LYS A 186 9.19 -19.01 21.30
C LYS A 186 10.07 -18.80 20.08
N HIS A 187 9.48 -18.50 18.91
CA HIS A 187 10.19 -18.53 17.63
C HIS A 187 10.47 -17.17 17.00
N TYR A 188 9.71 -16.14 17.38
CA TYR A 188 9.76 -14.80 16.78
C TYR A 188 9.67 -13.67 17.82
N PRO A 189 10.41 -13.73 18.95
CA PRO A 189 10.25 -12.78 20.04
C PRO A 189 10.58 -11.32 19.63
N LYS A 190 11.60 -11.09 18.80
CA LYS A 190 11.96 -9.74 18.33
C LYS A 190 10.89 -9.19 17.39
N GLU A 191 10.48 -9.97 16.39
CA GLU A 191 9.41 -9.59 15.46
C GLU A 191 8.09 -9.37 16.18
N LEU A 192 7.80 -10.18 17.21
CA LEU A 192 6.60 -10.03 18.05
C LEU A 192 6.63 -8.71 18.83
N ALA A 193 7.74 -8.36 19.47
CA ALA A 193 7.86 -7.11 20.22
C ALA A 193 7.63 -5.89 19.31
N TYR A 194 8.25 -5.84 18.15
CA TYR A 194 8.05 -4.77 17.18
C TYR A 194 6.62 -4.76 16.60
N ALA A 195 6.06 -5.94 16.30
CA ALA A 195 4.68 -6.05 15.85
C ALA A 195 3.70 -5.49 16.88
N LEU A 196 3.88 -5.83 18.16
CA LEU A 196 3.06 -5.32 19.27
C LEU A 196 3.22 -3.80 19.46
N ALA A 197 4.42 -3.26 19.26
CA ALA A 197 4.63 -1.82 19.30
C ALA A 197 3.83 -1.10 18.20
N LEU A 198 3.86 -1.62 16.96
CA LEU A 198 3.11 -1.08 15.81
C LEU A 198 1.59 -1.23 16.00
N ILE A 199 1.11 -2.41 16.41
CA ILE A 199 -0.30 -2.69 16.68
C ILE A 199 -0.81 -1.83 17.84
N GLY A 200 0.04 -1.61 18.84
CA GLY A 200 -0.26 -0.76 19.99
C GLY A 200 -0.34 0.74 19.67
N CYS A 201 0.13 1.16 18.50
CA CYS A 201 0.07 2.54 18.04
C CYS A 201 -1.38 2.96 17.76
N ASP A 202 -1.78 4.13 18.24
CA ASP A 202 -3.14 4.64 18.03
C ASP A 202 -3.34 5.21 16.62
N ASP A 203 -2.26 5.54 15.92
CA ASP A 203 -2.30 6.02 14.54
C ASP A 203 -2.14 4.84 13.55
N TYR A 204 -3.25 4.35 13.02
CA TYR A 204 -3.25 3.28 12.01
C TYR A 204 -2.60 3.68 10.67
N ARG A 205 -2.40 4.99 10.43
CA ARG A 205 -1.72 5.51 9.23
C ARG A 205 -0.19 5.45 9.35
N SER A 206 0.35 4.90 10.43
CA SER A 206 1.78 4.63 10.54
C SER A 206 2.20 3.50 9.60
N THR A 207 3.49 3.35 9.37
CA THR A 207 4.05 2.27 8.54
C THR A 207 4.95 1.37 9.35
N THR A 208 5.08 0.11 8.93
CA THR A 208 6.22 -0.69 9.37
C THR A 208 7.49 -0.06 8.81
N PRO A 209 8.43 0.43 9.64
CA PRO A 209 9.63 1.09 9.16
C PRO A 209 10.42 0.21 8.17
N PRO A 210 10.97 0.78 7.09
CA PRO A 210 11.75 0.01 6.11
C PRO A 210 12.92 -0.75 6.73
N TRP A 211 13.53 -0.19 7.77
CA TRP A 211 14.60 -0.86 8.50
C TRP A 211 14.13 -2.17 9.15
N LEU A 212 12.91 -2.19 9.75
CA LEU A 212 12.32 -3.41 10.30
C LEU A 212 11.99 -4.43 9.20
N LEU A 213 11.45 -3.99 8.07
CA LEU A 213 11.14 -4.88 6.94
C LEU A 213 12.41 -5.56 6.39
N TYR A 214 13.53 -4.85 6.39
CA TYR A 214 14.80 -5.38 5.90
C TYR A 214 15.46 -6.35 6.91
N ASN A 215 15.52 -5.96 8.20
CA ASN A 215 16.23 -6.74 9.22
C ASN A 215 15.37 -7.84 9.85
N PHE A 216 14.05 -7.67 9.89
CA PHE A 216 13.07 -8.59 10.46
C PHE A 216 11.95 -8.91 9.45
N PRO A 217 12.25 -9.54 8.31
CA PRO A 217 11.28 -9.73 7.21
C PRO A 217 10.05 -10.56 7.59
N LYS A 218 10.08 -11.26 8.72
CA LYS A 218 8.94 -12.03 9.24
C LYS A 218 7.93 -11.18 10.01
N ILE A 219 8.23 -9.90 10.30
CA ILE A 219 7.34 -9.01 11.05
C ILE A 219 5.97 -8.87 10.36
N GLU A 220 5.95 -8.79 9.02
CA GLU A 220 4.70 -8.72 8.26
C GLU A 220 3.81 -9.95 8.48
N ASN A 221 4.42 -11.14 8.57
CA ASN A 221 3.70 -12.38 8.85
C ASN A 221 3.17 -12.42 10.28
N VAL A 222 3.93 -11.92 11.25
CA VAL A 222 3.51 -11.83 12.65
C VAL A 222 2.32 -10.89 12.78
N ILE A 223 2.39 -9.69 12.21
CA ILE A 223 1.27 -8.72 12.23
C ILE A 223 0.04 -9.33 11.55
N LYS A 224 0.20 -9.95 10.37
CA LYS A 224 -0.90 -10.59 9.65
C LYS A 224 -1.54 -11.71 10.46
N PHE A 225 -0.73 -12.53 11.12
CA PHE A 225 -1.21 -13.62 11.97
C PHE A 225 -2.03 -13.11 13.15
N LEU A 226 -1.58 -12.03 13.79
CA LEU A 226 -2.24 -11.40 14.93
C LEU A 226 -3.52 -10.65 14.55
N CYS A 227 -3.49 -9.88 13.44
CA CYS A 227 -4.50 -8.85 13.17
C CYS A 227 -5.31 -9.06 11.88
N ASN A 228 -4.87 -9.90 10.94
CA ASN A 228 -5.50 -10.02 9.62
C ASN A 228 -5.70 -11.47 9.16
N THR A 229 -5.82 -12.38 10.12
CA THR A 229 -6.17 -13.78 9.88
C THR A 229 -7.39 -14.11 10.74
N PRO A 230 -8.60 -14.19 10.15
CA PRO A 230 -9.80 -14.53 10.91
C PRO A 230 -9.68 -15.92 11.56
N CYS A 231 -9.99 -16.02 12.85
CA CYS A 231 -10.03 -17.30 13.52
C CYS A 231 -11.35 -18.05 13.24
N ALA A 232 -11.31 -19.38 13.30
CA ALA A 232 -12.46 -20.23 13.02
C ALA A 232 -13.64 -19.94 13.96
N ASP A 233 -13.36 -19.71 15.25
CA ASP A 233 -14.39 -19.48 16.28
C ASP A 233 -14.95 -18.07 16.27
N GLY A 234 -14.37 -17.15 15.48
CA GLY A 234 -14.83 -15.77 15.35
C GLY A 234 -14.79 -15.02 16.68
N CYS A 235 -13.62 -14.83 17.28
CA CYS A 235 -13.47 -14.05 18.52
C CYS A 235 -13.95 -12.59 18.36
N ASP A 236 -14.08 -11.84 19.45
CA ASP A 236 -14.60 -10.47 19.42
C ASP A 236 -13.80 -9.55 18.51
N TYR A 237 -12.48 -9.64 18.52
CA TYR A 237 -11.64 -8.92 17.59
C TYR A 237 -11.98 -9.25 16.12
N CYS A 238 -11.97 -10.54 15.75
CA CYS A 238 -12.26 -10.95 14.38
C CYS A 238 -13.66 -10.58 13.93
N ARG A 239 -14.67 -10.72 14.80
CA ARG A 239 -16.05 -10.30 14.53
C ARG A 239 -16.20 -8.78 14.35
N ASN A 240 -15.31 -7.99 14.90
CA ASN A 240 -15.39 -6.53 14.82
C ASN A 240 -14.46 -5.92 13.76
N ALA A 241 -13.23 -6.41 13.65
CA ALA A 241 -12.22 -5.85 12.77
C ALA A 241 -12.17 -6.50 11.38
N LEU A 242 -12.52 -7.78 11.27
CA LEU A 242 -12.39 -8.57 10.03
C LEU A 242 -13.74 -8.99 9.43
N ASP A 243 -14.87 -8.56 10.00
CA ASP A 243 -16.19 -8.79 9.42
C ASP A 243 -16.45 -7.80 8.29
N VAL A 244 -16.63 -8.32 7.06
CA VAL A 244 -16.81 -7.49 5.86
C VAL A 244 -18.12 -6.70 5.86
N ARG A 245 -19.18 -7.19 6.51
CA ARG A 245 -20.46 -6.46 6.60
C ARG A 245 -20.34 -5.27 7.54
N LYS A 246 -19.71 -5.47 8.71
CA LYS A 246 -19.41 -4.36 9.63
C LYS A 246 -18.46 -3.35 8.99
N GLY A 247 -17.45 -3.84 8.28
CA GLY A 247 -16.53 -3.00 7.52
C GLY A 247 -17.26 -2.18 6.46
N LEU A 248 -18.16 -2.79 5.67
CA LEU A 248 -18.94 -2.13 4.64
C LEU A 248 -19.79 -0.99 5.23
N LYS A 249 -20.51 -1.28 6.32
CA LYS A 249 -21.34 -0.28 7.01
C LYS A 249 -20.50 0.86 7.59
N LYS A 250 -19.39 0.52 8.27
CA LYS A 250 -18.53 1.51 8.95
C LYS A 250 -17.78 2.42 8.00
N ILE A 251 -17.27 1.87 6.87
CA ILE A 251 -16.40 2.60 5.94
C ILE A 251 -17.21 3.29 4.85
N PHE A 252 -18.21 2.59 4.26
CA PHE A 252 -18.95 3.08 3.12
C PHE A 252 -20.40 3.48 3.44
N GLY A 253 -20.91 3.20 4.65
CA GLY A 253 -22.28 3.48 5.05
C GLY A 253 -23.34 2.57 4.43
N PHE A 254 -22.94 1.49 3.73
CA PHE A 254 -23.87 0.56 3.11
C PHE A 254 -24.25 -0.57 4.07
N ASP A 255 -25.54 -0.90 4.15
CA ASP A 255 -26.03 -1.98 5.00
C ASP A 255 -25.80 -3.38 4.40
N ASN A 256 -25.83 -3.50 3.07
CA ASN A 256 -25.74 -4.78 2.37
C ASN A 256 -24.84 -4.72 1.14
N PHE A 257 -24.18 -5.83 0.86
CA PHE A 257 -23.53 -6.08 -0.42
C PHE A 257 -24.57 -6.29 -1.52
N ARG A 258 -24.17 -6.09 -2.77
CA ARG A 258 -25.01 -6.46 -3.92
C ARG A 258 -25.01 -7.97 -4.10
N THR A 259 -26.16 -8.48 -4.53
CA THR A 259 -26.32 -9.87 -4.95
C THR A 259 -26.43 -9.94 -6.47
N TYR A 260 -26.06 -11.07 -7.05
CA TYR A 260 -26.18 -11.35 -8.47
C TYR A 260 -26.98 -12.63 -8.63
N ASN A 261 -28.16 -12.55 -9.28
CA ASN A 261 -29.11 -13.68 -9.38
C ASN A 261 -29.44 -14.32 -8.01
N GLY A 262 -29.50 -13.49 -6.95
CA GLY A 262 -29.75 -13.97 -5.57
C GLY A 262 -28.48 -14.47 -4.85
N GLU A 263 -27.36 -14.63 -5.51
CA GLU A 263 -26.10 -15.08 -4.89
C GLU A 263 -25.30 -13.90 -4.33
N PRO A 264 -24.75 -14.00 -3.10
CA PRO A 264 -23.99 -12.92 -2.45
C PRO A 264 -22.52 -12.88 -2.90
N LEU A 265 -22.26 -12.97 -4.22
CA LEU A 265 -20.90 -13.09 -4.79
C LEU A 265 -19.98 -11.93 -4.42
N GLN A 266 -20.52 -10.70 -4.31
CA GLN A 266 -19.72 -9.54 -3.91
C GLN A 266 -19.21 -9.69 -2.48
N GLU A 267 -20.07 -10.12 -1.55
CA GLU A 267 -19.68 -10.38 -0.16
C GLU A 267 -18.67 -11.54 -0.07
N MET A 268 -18.94 -12.65 -0.79
CA MET A 268 -18.07 -13.81 -0.81
C MET A 268 -16.66 -13.45 -1.30
N ALA A 269 -16.55 -12.69 -2.37
CA ALA A 269 -15.27 -12.23 -2.91
C ALA A 269 -14.53 -11.28 -1.94
N ALA A 270 -15.25 -10.35 -1.29
CA ALA A 270 -14.67 -9.47 -0.28
C ALA A 270 -14.18 -10.26 0.94
N ARG A 271 -14.95 -11.27 1.40
CA ARG A 271 -14.57 -12.18 2.50
C ARG A 271 -13.33 -13.00 2.13
N ALA A 272 -13.29 -13.61 0.96
CA ALA A 272 -12.13 -14.35 0.46
C ALA A 272 -10.87 -13.46 0.42
N ALA A 273 -11.04 -12.18 0.04
CA ALA A 273 -9.94 -11.22 0.08
C ALA A 273 -9.44 -10.97 1.51
N VAL A 274 -10.32 -10.76 2.51
CA VAL A 274 -9.94 -10.59 3.93
C VAL A 274 -9.28 -11.85 4.48
N GLU A 275 -9.73 -13.03 4.07
CA GLU A 275 -9.10 -14.32 4.42
C GLU A 275 -7.71 -14.53 3.78
N GLY A 276 -7.28 -13.61 2.91
CA GLY A 276 -5.97 -13.67 2.26
C GLY A 276 -5.90 -14.60 1.07
N LYS A 277 -7.03 -15.03 0.51
CA LYS A 277 -7.11 -15.85 -0.70
C LYS A 277 -6.86 -15.01 -1.95
N SER A 278 -6.29 -15.63 -2.98
CA SER A 278 -6.24 -15.05 -4.32
C SER A 278 -7.54 -15.36 -5.06
N LEU A 279 -8.04 -14.40 -5.84
CA LEU A 279 -9.36 -14.54 -6.45
C LEU A 279 -9.47 -13.91 -7.84
N LEU A 280 -10.46 -14.38 -8.60
CA LEU A 280 -10.94 -13.76 -9.82
C LEU A 280 -12.43 -13.47 -9.69
N ALA A 281 -12.81 -12.19 -9.72
CA ALA A 281 -14.19 -11.74 -9.68
C ALA A 281 -14.62 -11.24 -11.07
N VAL A 282 -15.65 -11.90 -11.63
CA VAL A 282 -16.26 -11.56 -12.91
C VAL A 282 -17.62 -10.94 -12.63
N PHE A 283 -17.66 -9.61 -12.55
CA PHE A 283 -18.87 -8.86 -12.26
C PHE A 283 -19.19 -7.87 -13.39
N PRO A 284 -20.45 -7.67 -13.76
CA PRO A 284 -20.81 -6.76 -14.84
C PRO A 284 -20.34 -5.32 -14.55
N THR A 285 -20.19 -4.52 -15.58
CA THR A 285 -19.94 -3.08 -15.46
C THR A 285 -21.04 -2.43 -14.61
N GLY A 286 -20.67 -1.53 -13.69
CA GLY A 286 -21.60 -0.97 -12.71
C GLY A 286 -22.02 -1.94 -11.60
N GLY A 287 -21.52 -3.18 -11.57
CA GLY A 287 -21.81 -4.21 -10.58
C GLY A 287 -21.16 -3.98 -9.21
N GLY A 288 -20.38 -2.92 -9.01
CA GLY A 288 -19.73 -2.63 -7.72
C GLY A 288 -18.40 -3.35 -7.52
N LYS A 289 -17.65 -3.63 -8.58
CA LYS A 289 -16.29 -4.21 -8.52
C LYS A 289 -15.38 -3.47 -7.55
N SER A 290 -15.40 -2.13 -7.59
CA SER A 290 -14.50 -1.28 -6.79
C SER A 290 -14.62 -1.53 -5.28
N ILE A 291 -15.84 -1.57 -4.74
CA ILE A 291 -16.07 -1.84 -3.31
C ILE A 291 -15.51 -3.20 -2.90
N THR A 292 -15.59 -4.20 -3.79
CA THR A 292 -15.14 -5.57 -3.51
C THR A 292 -13.64 -5.65 -3.18
N PHE A 293 -12.84 -4.74 -3.73
CA PHE A 293 -11.39 -4.67 -3.39
C PHE A 293 -11.03 -3.49 -2.50
N GLN A 294 -11.73 -2.35 -2.59
CA GLN A 294 -11.46 -1.19 -1.74
C GLN A 294 -11.72 -1.49 -0.27
N LEU A 295 -12.83 -2.17 0.03
CA LEU A 295 -13.16 -2.53 1.41
C LEU A 295 -12.10 -3.42 2.07
N PRO A 296 -11.69 -4.56 1.50
CA PRO A 296 -10.60 -5.36 2.07
C PRO A 296 -9.27 -4.61 2.16
N ALA A 297 -8.98 -3.73 1.20
CA ALA A 297 -7.77 -2.93 1.19
C ALA A 297 -7.72 -1.95 2.39
N LEU A 298 -8.82 -1.22 2.63
CA LEU A 298 -8.94 -0.29 3.77
C LEU A 298 -8.94 -1.03 5.11
N MET A 299 -9.60 -2.19 5.19
CA MET A 299 -9.58 -3.04 6.39
C MET A 299 -8.16 -3.54 6.69
N ALA A 300 -7.44 -4.04 5.68
CA ALA A 300 -6.06 -4.51 5.82
C ALA A 300 -5.09 -3.35 6.13
N GLY A 301 -5.26 -2.19 5.50
CA GLY A 301 -4.50 -0.99 5.82
C GLY A 301 -4.59 -0.62 7.28
N LYS A 302 -5.81 -0.63 7.83
CA LYS A 302 -6.06 -0.35 9.25
C LYS A 302 -5.52 -1.43 10.18
N ALA A 303 -5.64 -2.70 9.81
CA ALA A 303 -5.25 -3.82 10.67
C ALA A 303 -3.74 -4.09 10.67
N THR A 304 -3.05 -3.87 9.54
CA THR A 304 -1.67 -4.30 9.34
C THR A 304 -0.72 -3.19 8.88
N HIS A 305 -1.19 -1.94 8.80
CA HIS A 305 -0.45 -0.82 8.20
C HIS A 305 0.03 -1.12 6.76
N GLY A 306 -0.69 -2.03 6.08
CA GLY A 306 -0.32 -2.58 4.79
C GLY A 306 -0.77 -1.71 3.62
N LEU A 307 -0.13 -1.92 2.47
CA LEU A 307 -0.47 -1.28 1.21
C LEU A 307 -1.10 -2.29 0.26
N THR A 308 -2.25 -1.94 -0.30
CA THR A 308 -2.84 -2.63 -1.46
C THR A 308 -2.48 -1.86 -2.72
N VAL A 309 -1.89 -2.55 -3.69
CA VAL A 309 -1.53 -1.97 -4.99
C VAL A 309 -2.59 -2.34 -6.01
N VAL A 310 -3.26 -1.35 -6.57
CA VAL A 310 -4.28 -1.53 -7.61
C VAL A 310 -3.67 -1.17 -8.96
N ILE A 311 -3.60 -2.14 -9.84
CA ILE A 311 -3.11 -1.98 -11.22
C ILE A 311 -4.31 -1.85 -12.13
N SER A 312 -4.45 -0.69 -12.77
CA SER A 312 -5.53 -0.39 -13.70
C SER A 312 -4.99 0.22 -14.99
N PRO A 313 -5.58 -0.08 -16.16
CA PRO A 313 -5.05 0.37 -17.45
C PRO A 313 -5.42 1.81 -17.77
N LEU A 314 -6.35 2.42 -17.06
CA LEU A 314 -6.96 3.70 -17.39
C LEU A 314 -6.66 4.75 -16.32
N GLN A 315 -5.91 5.79 -16.70
CA GLN A 315 -5.48 6.85 -15.77
C GLN A 315 -6.66 7.70 -15.26
N SER A 316 -7.64 7.99 -16.12
CA SER A 316 -8.87 8.70 -15.72
C SER A 316 -9.65 7.92 -14.66
N LEU A 317 -9.86 6.61 -14.89
CA LEU A 317 -10.57 5.76 -13.93
C LEU A 317 -9.87 5.70 -12.58
N MET A 318 -8.52 5.63 -12.56
CA MET A 318 -7.76 5.66 -11.31
C MET A 318 -7.99 6.96 -10.53
N LYS A 319 -8.02 8.10 -11.22
CA LYS A 319 -8.30 9.40 -10.61
C LYS A 319 -9.73 9.43 -10.07
N ASP A 320 -10.72 9.05 -10.88
CA ASP A 320 -12.12 9.01 -10.46
C ASP A 320 -12.34 8.10 -9.23
N GLN A 321 -11.64 6.96 -9.14
CA GLN A 321 -11.70 6.08 -7.97
C GLN A 321 -11.15 6.75 -6.71
N VAL A 322 -10.05 7.49 -6.81
CA VAL A 322 -9.47 8.24 -5.68
C VAL A 322 -10.37 9.40 -5.28
N ASP A 323 -10.86 10.18 -6.24
CA ASP A 323 -11.74 11.33 -6.01
C ASP A 323 -13.07 10.88 -5.35
N ASN A 324 -13.68 9.80 -5.85
CA ASN A 324 -14.89 9.20 -5.27
C ASN A 324 -14.72 8.70 -3.82
N LEU A 325 -13.52 8.23 -3.45
CA LEU A 325 -13.19 7.89 -2.07
C LEU A 325 -13.03 9.14 -1.21
N ALA A 326 -12.33 10.16 -1.72
CA ALA A 326 -12.13 11.44 -1.02
C ALA A 326 -13.45 12.17 -0.76
N GLU A 327 -14.40 12.17 -1.68
CA GLU A 327 -15.76 12.71 -1.50
C GLU A 327 -16.52 12.05 -0.34
N LYS A 328 -16.20 10.78 -0.05
CA LYS A 328 -16.74 10.04 1.10
C LYS A 328 -15.92 10.23 2.38
N GLY A 329 -14.95 11.14 2.38
CA GLY A 329 -14.05 11.37 3.51
C GLY A 329 -12.98 10.28 3.70
N ILE A 330 -12.74 9.43 2.69
CA ILE A 330 -11.73 8.37 2.71
C ILE A 330 -10.50 8.85 1.95
N GLU A 331 -9.54 9.37 2.69
CA GLU A 331 -8.29 9.91 2.13
C GLU A 331 -7.16 8.87 2.01
N ASP A 332 -7.42 7.61 2.31
CA ASP A 332 -6.42 6.53 2.37
C ASP A 332 -5.97 6.02 0.98
N ALA A 333 -6.45 6.62 -0.11
CA ALA A 333 -6.13 6.25 -1.47
C ALA A 333 -5.37 7.34 -2.21
N VAL A 334 -4.42 6.93 -3.05
CA VAL A 334 -3.69 7.81 -3.97
C VAL A 334 -3.52 7.16 -5.33
N THR A 335 -3.33 7.97 -6.36
CA THR A 335 -2.90 7.49 -7.68
C THR A 335 -1.53 8.06 -8.03
N VAL A 336 -0.72 7.29 -8.75
CA VAL A 336 0.51 7.77 -9.38
C VAL A 336 0.40 7.45 -10.87
N ASN A 337 0.21 8.48 -11.67
CA ASN A 337 0.02 8.36 -13.12
C ASN A 337 0.72 9.50 -13.87
N GLY A 338 0.61 9.48 -15.20
CA GLY A 338 1.23 10.49 -16.07
C GLY A 338 0.52 11.85 -16.13
N MET A 339 -0.68 11.98 -15.52
CA MET A 339 -1.47 13.22 -15.52
C MET A 339 -1.12 14.13 -14.34
N LEU A 340 -0.45 13.59 -13.30
CA LEU A 340 -0.06 14.35 -12.12
C LEU A 340 1.10 15.30 -12.44
N ASN A 341 0.99 16.54 -11.96
CA ASN A 341 2.13 17.44 -11.94
C ASN A 341 3.21 16.95 -10.95
N PRO A 342 4.46 17.48 -11.01
CA PRO A 342 5.54 17.02 -10.14
C PRO A 342 5.26 17.15 -8.64
N ILE A 343 4.50 18.16 -8.20
CA ILE A 343 4.15 18.39 -6.79
C ILE A 343 3.14 17.35 -6.32
N GLU A 344 2.06 17.16 -7.07
CA GLU A 344 1.04 16.14 -6.79
C GLU A 344 1.65 14.74 -6.76
N ARG A 345 2.57 14.46 -7.69
CA ARG A 345 3.29 13.18 -7.74
C ARG A 345 4.17 12.98 -6.51
N ALA A 346 4.88 14.01 -6.07
CA ALA A 346 5.71 13.97 -4.86
C ALA A 346 4.85 13.74 -3.61
N ASP A 347 3.72 14.46 -3.48
CA ASP A 347 2.78 14.27 -2.37
C ASP A 347 2.20 12.84 -2.35
N ALA A 348 1.75 12.33 -3.49
CA ALA A 348 1.24 10.96 -3.58
C ALA A 348 2.28 9.91 -3.14
N LEU A 349 3.54 10.07 -3.58
CA LEU A 349 4.63 9.18 -3.17
C LEU A 349 4.93 9.28 -1.67
N ASP A 350 4.93 10.49 -1.11
CA ASP A 350 5.14 10.71 0.34
C ASP A 350 4.00 10.11 1.16
N ARG A 351 2.76 10.29 0.76
CA ARG A 351 1.59 9.69 1.42
C ARG A 351 1.65 8.16 1.45
N VAL A 352 2.13 7.54 0.37
CA VAL A 352 2.38 6.10 0.37
C VAL A 352 3.55 5.76 1.30
N ALA A 353 4.69 6.44 1.19
CA ALA A 353 5.88 6.15 1.97
C ALA A 353 5.64 6.33 3.49
N SER A 354 4.89 7.35 3.89
CA SER A 354 4.56 7.66 5.29
C SER A 354 3.41 6.85 5.88
N GLY A 355 2.68 6.04 5.06
CA GLY A 355 1.53 5.25 5.52
C GLY A 355 0.20 6.00 5.57
N LYS A 356 0.16 7.25 5.15
CA LYS A 356 -1.08 8.02 5.01
C LYS A 356 -2.00 7.46 3.92
N ALA A 357 -1.46 6.65 2.99
CA ALA A 357 -2.22 5.93 1.99
C ALA A 357 -2.03 4.42 2.14
N SER A 358 -3.14 3.69 2.17
CA SER A 358 -3.21 2.23 2.19
C SER A 358 -3.62 1.62 0.85
N ILE A 359 -4.03 2.45 -0.12
CA ILE A 359 -4.34 2.04 -1.49
C ILE A 359 -3.54 2.90 -2.46
N LEU A 360 -2.77 2.26 -3.32
CA LEU A 360 -2.04 2.90 -4.41
C LEU A 360 -2.55 2.42 -5.76
N TYR A 361 -3.12 3.33 -6.55
CA TYR A 361 -3.49 3.07 -7.93
C TYR A 361 -2.33 3.43 -8.87
N ILE A 362 -1.93 2.49 -9.72
CA ILE A 362 -0.89 2.67 -10.74
C ILE A 362 -1.26 2.00 -12.05
N SER A 363 -0.70 2.49 -13.14
CA SER A 363 -0.79 1.79 -14.41
C SER A 363 0.27 0.67 -14.51
N PRO A 364 0.05 -0.38 -15.33
CA PRO A 364 0.99 -1.48 -15.45
C PRO A 364 2.40 -1.04 -15.90
N GLU A 365 2.50 0.02 -16.70
CA GLU A 365 3.78 0.59 -17.17
C GLU A 365 4.60 1.18 -16.02
N GLN A 366 3.94 1.69 -14.97
CA GLN A 366 4.60 2.24 -13.78
C GLN A 366 5.41 1.20 -13.00
N LEU A 367 5.09 -0.09 -13.13
CA LEU A 367 5.87 -1.17 -12.51
C LEU A 367 7.32 -1.24 -13.02
N ARG A 368 7.62 -0.61 -14.17
CA ARG A 368 8.99 -0.50 -14.70
C ARG A 368 9.79 0.66 -14.08
N SER A 369 9.11 1.53 -13.31
CA SER A 369 9.73 2.68 -12.66
C SER A 369 10.55 2.26 -11.43
N LYS A 370 11.82 2.64 -11.39
CA LYS A 370 12.70 2.43 -10.22
C LYS A 370 12.18 3.13 -8.96
N THR A 371 11.51 4.27 -9.11
CA THR A 371 10.89 4.99 -7.99
C THR A 371 9.76 4.17 -7.38
N ILE A 372 8.86 3.61 -8.21
CA ILE A 372 7.77 2.74 -7.76
C ILE A 372 8.32 1.46 -7.14
N GLU A 373 9.31 0.82 -7.77
CA GLU A 373 9.96 -0.37 -7.23
C GLU A 373 10.50 -0.12 -5.81
N ARG A 374 11.28 0.95 -5.62
CA ARG A 374 11.82 1.33 -4.30
C ARG A 374 10.72 1.64 -3.28
N LEU A 375 9.67 2.32 -3.69
CA LEU A 375 8.52 2.62 -2.84
C LEU A 375 7.84 1.33 -2.37
N LEU A 376 7.57 0.39 -3.28
CA LEU A 376 6.95 -0.89 -2.93
C LEU A 376 7.86 -1.78 -2.08
N MET A 377 9.17 -1.70 -2.26
CA MET A 377 10.15 -2.37 -1.38
C MET A 377 10.09 -1.86 0.05
N SER A 378 9.82 -0.57 0.25
CA SER A 378 9.77 0.07 1.58
C SER A 378 8.43 -0.10 2.30
N ARG A 379 7.43 -0.77 1.71
CA ARG A 379 6.08 -0.91 2.28
C ARG A 379 5.70 -2.38 2.44
N ASN A 380 4.88 -2.66 3.45
CA ASN A 380 4.19 -3.94 3.60
C ASN A 380 3.10 -4.06 2.52
N ILE A 381 3.30 -4.91 1.52
CA ILE A 381 2.32 -5.13 0.45
C ILE A 381 1.41 -6.29 0.84
N VAL A 382 0.16 -5.99 1.12
CA VAL A 382 -0.82 -7.01 1.57
C VAL A 382 -1.54 -7.68 0.42
N ARG A 383 -1.66 -7.00 -0.74
CA ARG A 383 -2.37 -7.53 -1.92
C ARG A 383 -2.04 -6.74 -3.18
N PHE A 384 -2.00 -7.42 -4.31
CA PHE A 384 -2.15 -6.82 -5.63
C PHE A 384 -3.58 -7.00 -6.13
N VAL A 385 -4.18 -5.92 -6.59
CA VAL A 385 -5.48 -5.90 -7.27
C VAL A 385 -5.23 -5.59 -8.74
N ILE A 386 -5.77 -6.42 -9.62
CA ILE A 386 -5.64 -6.25 -11.07
C ILE A 386 -7.02 -5.96 -11.61
N ASP A 387 -7.25 -4.69 -11.93
CA ASP A 387 -8.47 -4.26 -12.59
C ASP A 387 -8.39 -4.51 -14.10
N GLU A 388 -9.53 -4.69 -14.74
CA GLU A 388 -9.66 -5.06 -16.16
C GLU A 388 -8.75 -6.23 -16.56
N ALA A 389 -8.79 -7.30 -15.76
CA ALA A 389 -7.90 -8.46 -15.91
C ALA A 389 -8.06 -9.19 -17.26
N HIS A 390 -9.10 -8.90 -18.04
CA HIS A 390 -9.23 -9.40 -19.42
C HIS A 390 -8.06 -8.97 -20.32
N CYS A 391 -7.33 -7.90 -19.96
CA CYS A 391 -6.12 -7.45 -20.65
C CYS A 391 -4.98 -8.49 -20.67
N PHE A 392 -5.02 -9.54 -19.85
CA PHE A 392 -4.08 -10.66 -19.92
C PHE A 392 -4.31 -11.58 -21.11
N SER A 393 -5.53 -11.63 -21.63
CA SER A 393 -5.91 -12.57 -22.69
C SER A 393 -5.92 -11.89 -24.06
N ALA A 394 -5.27 -12.51 -25.03
CA ALA A 394 -5.36 -12.09 -26.43
C ALA A 394 -6.79 -12.19 -26.99
N TRP A 395 -7.67 -12.90 -26.32
CA TRP A 395 -9.09 -13.03 -26.62
C TRP A 395 -9.95 -12.03 -25.83
N GLY A 396 -9.32 -11.20 -24.99
CA GLY A 396 -9.95 -10.06 -24.32
C GLY A 396 -10.08 -8.87 -25.27
N GLN A 397 -10.92 -7.90 -24.88
CA GLN A 397 -11.18 -6.71 -25.71
C GLN A 397 -9.95 -5.79 -25.89
N ASP A 398 -9.03 -5.78 -24.91
CA ASP A 398 -7.91 -4.83 -24.88
C ASP A 398 -6.65 -5.52 -24.34
N PHE A 399 -6.10 -6.46 -25.14
CA PHE A 399 -4.84 -7.12 -24.78
C PHE A 399 -3.69 -6.12 -24.65
N ARG A 400 -3.03 -6.12 -23.47
CA ARG A 400 -1.90 -5.24 -23.18
C ARG A 400 -0.66 -6.01 -22.76
N VAL A 401 0.42 -5.85 -23.50
CA VAL A 401 1.69 -6.53 -23.22
C VAL A 401 2.23 -6.23 -21.83
N ASP A 402 2.01 -5.03 -21.30
CA ASP A 402 2.47 -4.63 -19.97
C ASP A 402 1.79 -5.42 -18.84
N TYR A 403 0.60 -5.96 -19.04
CA TYR A 403 -0.04 -6.88 -18.08
C TYR A 403 0.77 -8.16 -17.89
N LEU A 404 1.43 -8.66 -18.94
CA LEU A 404 2.26 -9.86 -18.84
C LEU A 404 3.51 -9.68 -17.98
N TYR A 405 3.90 -8.43 -17.69
CA TYR A 405 5.01 -8.12 -16.79
C TYR A 405 4.63 -8.17 -15.30
N ILE A 406 3.35 -8.04 -14.97
CA ILE A 406 2.86 -7.95 -13.57
C ILE A 406 3.33 -9.13 -12.72
N GLY A 407 3.17 -10.37 -13.21
CA GLY A 407 3.59 -11.57 -12.47
C GLY A 407 5.09 -11.66 -12.26
N ASP A 408 5.88 -11.25 -13.25
CA ASP A 408 7.34 -11.23 -13.12
C ASP A 408 7.80 -10.17 -12.11
N PHE A 409 7.15 -9.02 -12.09
CA PHE A 409 7.39 -7.96 -11.10
C PHE A 409 7.05 -8.44 -9.68
N ILE A 410 5.87 -9.04 -9.46
CA ILE A 410 5.45 -9.56 -8.16
C ILE A 410 6.44 -10.62 -7.66
N ARG A 411 6.85 -11.54 -8.52
CA ARG A 411 7.86 -12.57 -8.21
C ARG A 411 9.18 -11.95 -7.79
N LYS A 412 9.67 -10.96 -8.54
CA LYS A 412 10.89 -10.22 -8.22
C LYS A 412 10.78 -9.56 -6.84
N LEU A 413 9.69 -8.83 -6.60
CA LEU A 413 9.44 -8.14 -5.34
C LEU A 413 9.41 -9.12 -4.14
N GLN A 414 8.74 -10.26 -4.26
CA GLN A 414 8.67 -11.29 -3.23
C GLN A 414 10.05 -11.87 -2.91
N LYS A 415 10.86 -12.13 -3.94
CA LYS A 415 12.22 -12.64 -3.77
C LYS A 415 13.12 -11.63 -3.05
N GLU A 416 13.08 -10.37 -3.44
CA GLU A 416 13.88 -9.31 -2.82
C GLU A 416 13.45 -9.04 -1.37
N LYS A 417 12.15 -9.12 -1.07
CA LYS A 417 11.60 -9.03 0.30
C LYS A 417 11.77 -10.31 1.12
N LYS A 418 12.30 -11.39 0.55
CA LYS A 418 12.43 -12.70 1.20
C LYS A 418 11.07 -13.27 1.69
N THR A 419 10.00 -12.95 0.98
CA THR A 419 8.61 -13.38 1.28
C THR A 419 8.11 -14.47 0.33
N ASP A 420 8.98 -15.04 -0.49
CA ASP A 420 8.70 -16.05 -1.52
C ASP A 420 8.02 -17.32 -0.98
N LYS A 421 8.23 -17.66 0.30
CA LYS A 421 7.55 -18.79 0.95
C LYS A 421 6.04 -18.55 1.24
N LYS A 422 5.59 -17.30 1.22
CA LYS A 422 4.18 -16.91 1.37
C LYS A 422 3.85 -15.87 0.29
N PRO A 423 3.28 -16.29 -0.84
CA PRO A 423 3.02 -15.38 -1.94
C PRO A 423 2.05 -14.28 -1.54
N ILE A 424 2.28 -13.06 -2.08
CA ILE A 424 1.35 -11.95 -1.90
C ILE A 424 0.06 -12.28 -2.67
N PRO A 425 -1.11 -12.23 -2.02
CA PRO A 425 -2.37 -12.55 -2.69
C PRO A 425 -2.68 -11.61 -3.84
N VAL A 426 -3.35 -12.13 -4.87
CA VAL A 426 -3.80 -11.36 -6.03
C VAL A 426 -5.31 -11.41 -6.12
N SER A 427 -5.95 -10.27 -6.44
CA SER A 427 -7.37 -10.19 -6.78
C SER A 427 -7.53 -9.63 -8.18
N CYS A 428 -8.08 -10.42 -9.08
CA CYS A 428 -8.35 -10.03 -10.46
C CYS A 428 -9.82 -9.66 -10.61
N PHE A 429 -10.10 -8.55 -11.31
CA PHE A 429 -11.44 -8.07 -11.59
C PHE A 429 -11.62 -7.84 -13.09
N THR A 430 -12.75 -8.31 -13.62
CA THR A 430 -13.12 -8.08 -15.03
C THR A 430 -14.64 -8.07 -15.19
N ALA A 431 -15.13 -7.42 -16.24
CA ALA A 431 -16.53 -7.53 -16.66
C ALA A 431 -16.75 -8.68 -17.67
N THR A 432 -15.70 -9.25 -18.22
CA THR A 432 -15.78 -10.25 -19.29
C THR A 432 -15.90 -11.67 -18.73
N ALA A 433 -16.99 -12.35 -19.04
CA ALA A 433 -17.30 -13.70 -18.56
C ALA A 433 -16.92 -14.83 -19.56
N LYS A 434 -16.17 -14.54 -20.64
CA LYS A 434 -15.75 -15.57 -21.58
C LYS A 434 -14.87 -16.62 -20.89
N GLN A 435 -15.24 -17.90 -21.01
CA GLN A 435 -14.51 -19.00 -20.36
C GLN A 435 -13.01 -19.01 -20.72
N LYS A 436 -12.67 -18.71 -21.98
CA LYS A 436 -11.27 -18.65 -22.43
C LYS A 436 -10.46 -17.56 -21.70
N VAL A 437 -11.06 -16.38 -21.49
CA VAL A 437 -10.42 -15.28 -20.76
C VAL A 437 -10.19 -15.66 -19.30
N ILE A 438 -11.19 -16.27 -18.64
CA ILE A 438 -11.08 -16.78 -17.26
C ILE A 438 -9.94 -17.79 -17.16
N THR A 439 -9.89 -18.76 -18.07
CA THR A 439 -8.82 -19.77 -18.11
C THR A 439 -7.45 -19.13 -18.30
N ASP A 440 -7.29 -18.22 -19.26
CA ASP A 440 -6.02 -17.55 -19.54
C ASP A 440 -5.51 -16.77 -18.32
N ILE A 441 -6.38 -16.10 -17.56
CA ILE A 441 -6.02 -15.38 -16.32
C ILE A 441 -5.55 -16.37 -15.25
N CYS A 442 -6.32 -17.44 -15.00
CA CYS A 442 -5.97 -18.45 -13.99
C CYS A 442 -4.65 -19.14 -14.33
N ASP A 443 -4.47 -19.56 -15.58
CA ASP A 443 -3.23 -20.20 -16.07
C ASP A 443 -2.01 -19.28 -15.93
N TYR A 444 -2.20 -18.00 -16.23
CA TYR A 444 -1.14 -17.00 -16.08
C TYR A 444 -0.64 -16.92 -14.63
N PHE A 445 -1.53 -16.74 -13.64
CA PHE A 445 -1.14 -16.63 -12.24
C PHE A 445 -0.65 -17.94 -11.66
N LYS A 446 -1.22 -19.09 -12.10
CA LYS A 446 -0.69 -20.42 -11.72
C LYS A 446 0.73 -20.60 -12.23
N LYS A 447 1.02 -20.30 -13.47
CA LYS A 447 2.34 -20.44 -14.09
C LYS A 447 3.37 -19.46 -13.53
N LYS A 448 2.97 -18.21 -13.31
CA LYS A 448 3.90 -17.13 -12.90
C LYS A 448 4.17 -17.11 -11.41
N LEU A 449 3.18 -17.37 -10.58
CA LEU A 449 3.26 -17.16 -9.12
C LEU A 449 2.86 -18.39 -8.29
N ASP A 450 2.50 -19.49 -8.95
CA ASP A 450 1.91 -20.70 -8.32
C ASP A 450 0.67 -20.38 -7.47
N LEU A 451 -0.16 -19.44 -7.94
CA LEU A 451 -1.40 -19.04 -7.29
C LEU A 451 -2.61 -19.68 -7.96
N ASP A 452 -3.46 -20.29 -7.14
CA ASP A 452 -4.80 -20.72 -7.54
C ASP A 452 -5.79 -19.60 -7.20
N LEU A 453 -6.59 -19.17 -8.18
CA LEU A 453 -7.59 -18.13 -8.01
C LEU A 453 -8.94 -18.73 -7.69
N GLU A 454 -9.57 -18.33 -6.58
CA GLU A 454 -10.97 -18.64 -6.29
C GLU A 454 -11.87 -17.78 -7.19
N ILE A 455 -12.77 -18.42 -7.95
CA ILE A 455 -13.56 -17.74 -9.00
C ILE A 455 -14.92 -17.37 -8.47
N PHE A 456 -15.28 -16.09 -8.57
CA PHE A 456 -16.59 -15.52 -8.29
C PHE A 456 -17.15 -14.93 -9.59
N ALA A 457 -17.91 -15.70 -10.33
CA ALA A 457 -18.43 -15.26 -11.62
C ALA A 457 -19.95 -15.15 -11.61
N SER A 458 -20.45 -13.98 -11.99
CA SER A 458 -21.88 -13.75 -12.20
C SER A 458 -22.24 -13.99 -13.67
N THR A 459 -23.29 -14.77 -13.88
CA THR A 459 -23.94 -14.94 -15.18
C THR A 459 -25.12 -13.99 -15.37
N ALA A 460 -25.26 -13.00 -14.50
CA ALA A 460 -26.42 -12.11 -14.50
C ALA A 460 -26.55 -11.33 -15.82
N THR A 461 -27.62 -11.60 -16.51
CA THR A 461 -28.12 -10.76 -17.61
C THR A 461 -28.57 -9.41 -17.06
N ARG A 462 -28.29 -8.36 -17.79
CA ARG A 462 -28.68 -6.99 -17.39
C ARG A 462 -30.10 -6.73 -17.86
N GLU A 463 -31.08 -7.09 -17.05
CA GLU A 463 -32.51 -6.95 -17.36
C GLU A 463 -32.95 -5.49 -17.58
N ASN A 464 -32.17 -4.52 -17.08
CA ASN A 464 -32.42 -3.09 -17.27
C ASN A 464 -31.91 -2.54 -18.62
N LEU A 465 -31.27 -3.35 -19.46
CA LEU A 465 -30.81 -2.96 -20.79
C LEU A 465 -31.73 -3.55 -21.86
N HIS A 466 -32.30 -2.66 -22.67
CA HIS A 466 -33.14 -3.02 -23.80
C HIS A 466 -32.41 -2.76 -25.11
N TYR A 467 -32.22 -3.80 -25.89
CA TYR A 467 -31.53 -3.73 -27.18
C TYR A 467 -32.55 -3.62 -28.30
N THR A 468 -32.34 -2.67 -29.23
CA THR A 468 -33.16 -2.47 -30.40
C THR A 468 -32.29 -2.29 -31.63
N VAL A 469 -32.57 -3.00 -32.70
CA VAL A 469 -31.90 -2.85 -33.99
C VAL A 469 -32.83 -2.14 -34.95
N LEU A 470 -32.35 -1.03 -35.52
CA LEU A 470 -33.06 -0.27 -36.56
C LEU A 470 -32.34 -0.43 -37.89
N HIS A 471 -32.97 -1.11 -38.82
CA HIS A 471 -32.45 -1.23 -40.20
C HIS A 471 -32.66 0.07 -40.96
N LYS A 472 -31.57 0.65 -41.46
CA LYS A 472 -31.54 1.86 -42.28
C LYS A 472 -30.59 1.65 -43.47
N GLU A 473 -31.02 2.04 -44.64
CA GLU A 473 -30.26 1.80 -45.88
C GLU A 473 -29.29 2.95 -46.19
N THR A 474 -29.64 4.17 -45.83
CA THR A 474 -28.85 5.37 -46.12
C THR A 474 -28.36 6.09 -44.88
N ASP A 475 -27.27 6.85 -44.99
CA ASP A 475 -26.76 7.69 -43.90
C ASP A 475 -27.76 8.79 -43.50
N GLU A 476 -28.57 9.25 -44.44
CA GLU A 476 -29.62 10.25 -44.16
C GLU A 476 -30.74 9.65 -43.27
N GLU A 477 -31.18 8.46 -43.60
CA GLU A 477 -32.16 7.72 -42.78
C GLU A 477 -31.63 7.40 -41.39
N LYS A 478 -30.36 7.01 -41.30
CA LYS A 478 -29.69 6.78 -40.00
C LYS A 478 -29.68 8.06 -39.15
N TYR A 479 -29.30 9.19 -39.76
CA TYR A 479 -29.25 10.45 -39.07
C TYR A 479 -30.64 10.92 -38.60
N ASN A 480 -31.66 10.81 -39.47
CA ASN A 480 -33.02 11.17 -39.10
C ASN A 480 -33.57 10.31 -37.96
N ALA A 481 -33.27 9.01 -37.98
CA ALA A 481 -33.62 8.09 -36.89
C ALA A 481 -32.89 8.45 -35.56
N LEU A 482 -31.59 8.75 -35.62
CA LEU A 482 -30.80 9.21 -34.47
C LEU A 482 -31.42 10.47 -33.86
N ARG A 483 -31.71 11.48 -34.69
CA ARG A 483 -32.34 12.75 -34.30
C ARG A 483 -33.69 12.53 -33.59
N ALA A 484 -34.53 11.68 -34.18
CA ALA A 484 -35.84 11.36 -33.63
C ALA A 484 -35.71 10.66 -32.27
N LEU A 485 -34.78 9.71 -32.11
CA LEU A 485 -34.52 9.02 -30.85
C LEU A 485 -34.03 9.97 -29.76
N ILE A 486 -33.06 10.84 -30.08
CA ILE A 486 -32.52 11.82 -29.14
C ILE A 486 -33.63 12.79 -28.69
N ALA A 487 -34.40 13.33 -29.62
CA ALA A 487 -35.51 14.24 -29.32
C ALA A 487 -36.59 13.56 -28.48
N GLN A 488 -36.94 12.30 -28.78
CA GLN A 488 -37.95 11.53 -28.05
C GLN A 488 -37.50 11.20 -26.61
N LYS A 489 -36.26 10.77 -26.42
CA LYS A 489 -35.76 10.33 -25.12
C LYS A 489 -35.33 11.48 -24.22
N ASN A 490 -34.83 12.57 -24.79
CA ASN A 490 -34.38 13.79 -24.10
C ASN A 490 -33.56 13.50 -22.83
N CYS A 491 -32.50 12.73 -22.97
CA CYS A 491 -31.65 12.29 -21.86
C CYS A 491 -30.18 12.29 -22.28
N PRO A 492 -29.24 12.25 -21.31
CA PRO A 492 -27.82 12.08 -21.63
C PRO A 492 -27.59 10.86 -22.54
N THR A 493 -26.94 11.09 -23.68
CA THR A 493 -26.83 10.13 -24.78
C THR A 493 -25.38 9.99 -25.23
N ILE A 494 -24.94 8.75 -25.44
CA ILE A 494 -23.66 8.45 -26.06
C ILE A 494 -23.94 7.87 -27.46
N VAL A 495 -23.27 8.43 -28.48
CA VAL A 495 -23.38 7.96 -29.87
C VAL A 495 -22.01 7.45 -30.32
N TYR A 496 -21.91 6.14 -30.52
CA TYR A 496 -20.68 5.51 -30.99
C TYR A 496 -20.57 5.49 -32.52
N VAL A 497 -19.40 5.89 -33.01
CA VAL A 497 -19.03 5.85 -34.43
C VAL A 497 -17.67 5.17 -34.62
N SER A 498 -17.44 4.57 -35.77
CA SER A 498 -16.24 3.77 -36.05
C SER A 498 -14.99 4.61 -36.36
N ARG A 499 -15.14 5.88 -36.81
CA ARG A 499 -14.04 6.70 -37.32
C ARG A 499 -13.92 8.02 -36.54
N THR A 500 -12.68 8.42 -36.25
CA THR A 500 -12.38 9.67 -35.54
C THR A 500 -12.93 10.92 -36.25
N LYS A 501 -12.85 10.99 -37.58
CA LYS A 501 -13.39 12.11 -38.36
C LYS A 501 -14.91 12.24 -38.19
N ARG A 502 -15.61 11.11 -38.11
CA ARG A 502 -17.08 11.06 -38.00
C ARG A 502 -17.57 11.57 -36.62
N THR A 503 -16.73 11.54 -35.58
CA THR A 503 -17.09 12.14 -34.29
C THR A 503 -17.32 13.64 -34.42
N PHE A 504 -16.45 14.34 -35.15
CA PHE A 504 -16.56 15.78 -35.37
C PHE A 504 -17.72 16.12 -36.31
N GLU A 505 -17.84 15.38 -37.43
CA GLU A 505 -18.89 15.62 -38.43
C GLU A 505 -20.30 15.45 -37.83
N LEU A 506 -20.52 14.36 -37.10
CA LEU A 506 -21.82 14.08 -36.53
C LEU A 506 -22.16 14.98 -35.35
N ALA A 507 -21.17 15.31 -34.48
CA ALA A 507 -21.35 16.27 -33.40
C ALA A 507 -21.71 17.67 -33.94
N SER A 508 -20.99 18.14 -34.96
CA SER A 508 -21.27 19.42 -35.63
C SER A 508 -22.66 19.45 -36.25
N LYS A 509 -23.08 18.37 -36.91
CA LYS A 509 -24.39 18.24 -37.53
C LYS A 509 -25.51 18.27 -36.49
N LEU A 510 -25.37 17.55 -35.37
CA LEU A 510 -26.31 17.59 -34.25
C LEU A 510 -26.39 18.98 -33.61
N THR A 511 -25.24 19.65 -33.48
CA THR A 511 -25.19 21.03 -32.93
C THR A 511 -25.90 22.03 -33.86
N SER A 512 -25.74 21.88 -35.18
CA SER A 512 -26.46 22.69 -36.18
C SER A 512 -27.97 22.51 -36.12
N ASP A 513 -28.43 21.31 -35.71
CA ASP A 513 -29.85 21.00 -35.53
C ASP A 513 -30.37 21.38 -34.11
N GLY A 514 -29.57 22.07 -33.31
CA GLY A 514 -29.97 22.62 -32.02
C GLY A 514 -29.73 21.69 -30.81
N PHE A 515 -29.05 20.57 -30.99
CA PHE A 515 -28.67 19.69 -29.89
C PHE A 515 -27.32 20.11 -29.26
N LYS A 516 -27.16 19.92 -27.96
CA LYS A 516 -25.87 20.14 -27.30
C LYS A 516 -24.99 18.89 -27.43
N ALA A 517 -24.15 18.82 -28.45
CA ALA A 517 -23.31 17.67 -28.76
C ALA A 517 -21.81 18.04 -28.87
N LEU A 518 -20.94 17.20 -28.29
CA LEU A 518 -19.49 17.35 -28.39
C LEU A 518 -18.84 16.03 -28.91
N PRO A 519 -17.71 16.14 -29.63
CA PRO A 519 -16.96 14.97 -30.10
C PRO A 519 -16.01 14.45 -29.01
N TYR A 520 -15.72 13.12 -29.06
CA TYR A 520 -14.68 12.50 -28.25
C TYR A 520 -13.99 11.38 -28.99
N ASN A 521 -12.67 11.43 -29.13
CA ASN A 521 -11.91 10.37 -29.78
C ASN A 521 -10.44 10.35 -29.34
N GLY A 522 -9.74 9.23 -29.59
CA GLY A 522 -8.36 9.01 -29.18
C GLY A 522 -7.32 9.98 -29.73
N LYS A 523 -7.62 10.65 -30.86
CA LYS A 523 -6.68 11.58 -31.52
C LYS A 523 -6.84 13.06 -31.12
N MET A 524 -7.83 13.37 -30.28
CA MET A 524 -8.00 14.73 -29.75
C MET A 524 -6.87 15.08 -28.78
N GLU A 525 -6.56 16.36 -28.66
CA GLU A 525 -5.65 16.89 -27.64
C GLU A 525 -6.17 16.56 -26.23
N SER A 526 -5.25 16.34 -25.29
CA SER A 526 -5.61 15.90 -23.93
C SER A 526 -6.54 16.88 -23.21
N ASN A 527 -6.28 18.18 -23.40
CA ASN A 527 -7.11 19.23 -22.76
C ASN A 527 -8.53 19.24 -23.31
N ASP A 528 -8.71 19.07 -24.62
CA ASP A 528 -10.03 19.01 -25.26
C ASP A 528 -10.80 17.76 -24.83
N LYS A 529 -10.12 16.62 -24.69
CA LYS A 529 -10.75 15.40 -24.17
C LYS A 529 -11.29 15.60 -22.76
N ILE A 530 -10.48 16.18 -21.89
CA ILE A 530 -10.87 16.46 -20.50
C ILE A 530 -12.06 17.43 -20.48
N ALA A 531 -11.97 18.54 -21.19
CA ALA A 531 -13.03 19.56 -21.25
C ALA A 531 -14.36 18.98 -21.78
N ASN A 532 -14.33 18.18 -22.87
CA ASN A 532 -15.52 17.59 -23.45
C ASN A 532 -16.14 16.51 -22.54
N GLN A 533 -15.30 15.75 -21.85
CA GLN A 533 -15.74 14.77 -20.87
C GLN A 533 -16.38 15.45 -19.65
N GLU A 534 -15.74 16.47 -19.09
CA GLU A 534 -16.28 17.24 -17.97
C GLU A 534 -17.60 17.94 -18.32
N ALA A 535 -17.69 18.56 -19.48
CA ALA A 535 -18.93 19.16 -19.95
C ALA A 535 -20.10 18.14 -20.05
N PHE A 536 -19.81 16.92 -20.47
CA PHE A 536 -20.81 15.85 -20.48
C PHE A 536 -21.14 15.34 -19.07
N MET A 537 -20.13 15.16 -18.21
CA MET A 537 -20.33 14.72 -16.83
C MET A 537 -21.17 15.74 -16.04
N ASN A 538 -20.94 17.03 -16.23
CA ASN A 538 -21.65 18.12 -15.56
C ASN A 538 -23.01 18.48 -16.19
N ASN A 539 -23.46 17.73 -17.22
CA ASN A 539 -24.70 18.01 -17.96
C ASN A 539 -24.73 19.37 -18.69
N GLU A 540 -23.57 19.96 -18.99
CA GLU A 540 -23.47 21.17 -19.82
C GLU A 540 -23.81 20.83 -21.28
N VAL A 541 -23.47 19.60 -21.69
CA VAL A 541 -23.90 18.99 -22.96
C VAL A 541 -24.61 17.67 -22.69
N SER A 542 -25.61 17.36 -23.52
CA SER A 542 -26.44 16.17 -23.38
C SER A 542 -25.99 15.00 -24.26
N ILE A 543 -25.11 15.23 -25.24
CA ILE A 543 -24.72 14.24 -26.21
C ILE A 543 -23.20 14.21 -26.37
N ILE A 544 -22.62 13.02 -26.27
CA ILE A 544 -21.25 12.76 -26.69
C ILE A 544 -21.27 11.87 -27.95
N VAL A 545 -20.57 12.31 -29.00
CA VAL A 545 -20.32 11.50 -30.20
C VAL A 545 -18.89 10.96 -30.13
N ALA A 546 -18.75 9.67 -29.95
CA ALA A 546 -17.48 9.08 -29.55
C ALA A 546 -17.06 7.88 -30.41
N THR A 547 -15.76 7.61 -30.43
CA THR A 547 -15.23 6.28 -30.78
C THR A 547 -15.19 5.40 -29.51
N SER A 548 -14.79 4.13 -29.63
CA SER A 548 -14.58 3.22 -28.50
C SER A 548 -13.59 3.74 -27.43
N ALA A 549 -12.87 4.82 -27.73
CA ALA A 549 -12.02 5.51 -26.74
C ALA A 549 -12.81 6.19 -25.60
N PHE A 550 -14.11 6.43 -25.77
CA PHE A 550 -15.02 6.90 -24.74
C PHE A 550 -15.84 5.74 -24.20
N GLY A 551 -15.89 5.56 -22.92
CA GLY A 551 -16.68 4.48 -22.29
C GLY A 551 -15.92 3.68 -21.27
N MET A 552 -14.64 3.39 -21.50
CA MET A 552 -13.81 2.82 -20.46
C MET A 552 -13.49 3.91 -19.42
N GLY A 553 -14.03 3.75 -18.20
CA GLY A 553 -13.76 4.67 -17.08
C GLY A 553 -14.71 5.86 -16.97
N VAL A 554 -15.79 5.94 -17.73
CA VAL A 554 -16.83 6.96 -17.55
C VAL A 554 -17.92 6.44 -16.62
N ASP A 555 -18.02 6.99 -15.42
CA ASP A 555 -19.05 6.66 -14.42
C ASP A 555 -20.11 7.77 -14.36
N LYS A 556 -21.03 7.78 -15.34
CA LYS A 556 -22.17 8.68 -15.42
C LYS A 556 -23.47 7.90 -15.29
N SER A 557 -24.11 8.00 -14.13
CA SER A 557 -25.25 7.18 -13.73
C SER A 557 -26.57 7.49 -14.48
N ASP A 558 -26.68 8.66 -15.12
CA ASP A 558 -27.89 9.16 -15.77
C ASP A 558 -27.91 8.95 -17.29
N VAL A 559 -26.92 8.30 -17.87
CA VAL A 559 -26.94 7.89 -19.31
C VAL A 559 -28.02 6.85 -19.52
N LYS A 560 -29.04 7.19 -20.32
CA LYS A 560 -30.19 6.31 -20.60
C LYS A 560 -30.29 5.86 -22.07
N LEU A 561 -29.49 6.45 -22.96
CA LEU A 561 -29.47 6.10 -24.37
C LEU A 561 -28.03 5.92 -24.86
N VAL A 562 -27.74 4.77 -25.42
CA VAL A 562 -26.51 4.49 -26.14
C VAL A 562 -26.86 4.07 -27.56
N VAL A 563 -26.28 4.74 -28.54
CA VAL A 563 -26.55 4.48 -29.95
C VAL A 563 -25.26 4.05 -30.67
N HIS A 564 -25.21 2.86 -31.17
CA HIS A 564 -24.18 2.45 -32.11
C HIS A 564 -24.61 2.89 -33.53
N TYR A 565 -24.13 4.07 -33.94
CA TYR A 565 -24.47 4.65 -35.24
C TYR A 565 -23.78 3.90 -36.40
N ASP A 566 -22.56 3.46 -36.16
CA ASP A 566 -21.87 2.50 -37.01
C ASP A 566 -21.83 1.13 -36.32
N ILE A 567 -21.80 0.06 -37.14
CA ILE A 567 -21.67 -1.29 -36.61
C ILE A 567 -20.31 -1.41 -35.92
N SER A 568 -20.32 -1.96 -34.75
CA SER A 568 -19.10 -2.28 -33.97
C SER A 568 -18.33 -3.42 -34.66
N ASP A 569 -16.98 -3.37 -34.54
CA ASP A 569 -16.11 -4.42 -35.10
C ASP A 569 -16.24 -5.75 -34.36
N SER A 570 -16.81 -5.75 -33.17
CA SER A 570 -17.09 -6.95 -32.36
C SER A 570 -18.34 -6.76 -31.48
N LEU A 571 -18.88 -7.86 -30.97
CA LEU A 571 -20.01 -7.85 -30.02
C LEU A 571 -19.62 -7.35 -28.65
N GLU A 572 -18.34 -7.24 -28.35
CA GLU A 572 -17.81 -6.80 -27.09
C GLU A 572 -17.59 -5.27 -27.03
N ASN A 573 -17.56 -4.58 -28.16
CA ASN A 573 -17.34 -3.13 -28.27
C ASN A 573 -18.61 -2.32 -28.12
#